data_da1c3b8fa7622eba70aef862d8ccb598
#
_entry.id   da1c3b8fa7622eba70aef862d8ccb598
#
_cell.length_a   1.000
_cell.length_b   1.000
_cell.length_c   1.000
_cell.angle_alpha   90.00
_cell.angle_beta   90.00
_cell.angle_gamma   90.00
#
_symmetry.space_group_name_H-M   'P 1'
#
loop_
_entity.id
_entity.type
_entity.pdbx_description
1 polymer ?
#
loop_
_entity_poly.entity_id
_entity_poly.type
_entity_poly.pdbx_seq_one_letter_code
_entity_poly.pdbx_strand_id
1 'polypeptide(L)'
;NCSETVQDALESLPGVVRADVNYATDEAQVTFNPAESDLDTFYDAIENAGYSPVREESGDGDGDGESARDAARNAEIRKQLRLTLFGAALSIPMLFFLVDKLVLGGVFVPETIFGLRFGWVEFALATPVQVVLGWPFYRNSYKALVRNRRANMDVLIALGSSTAYIYSVSVLFELVAGSMYFDTAALILVFITLGNYLEARSKGQAGEALRKLLEMEAETATVVDEDGNEEEVPLEEVAVGDRMKVRPGEKIPTDGVVVDGESAVDESMVT
;
A
#
# COMPACT_ATOMS: atom_id res chain seq x y z
N ASN A 1 11.94 -10.06 -2.68
CA ASN A 1 11.34 -8.75 -2.81
C ASN A 1 9.92 -8.89 -3.36
N CYS A 2 8.96 -8.06 -2.89
CA CYS A 2 7.55 -8.19 -3.31
C CYS A 2 7.36 -7.98 -4.82
N SER A 3 8.01 -6.96 -5.38
CA SER A 3 7.98 -6.67 -6.82
C SER A 3 8.56 -7.84 -7.64
N GLU A 4 9.67 -8.39 -7.22
CA GLU A 4 10.33 -9.53 -7.88
C GLU A 4 9.44 -10.79 -7.90
N THR A 5 8.68 -11.04 -6.82
CA THR A 5 7.74 -12.16 -6.78
C THR A 5 6.60 -12.01 -7.78
N VAL A 6 6.07 -10.79 -7.93
CA VAL A 6 5.02 -10.49 -8.92
C VAL A 6 5.59 -10.53 -10.33
N GLN A 7 6.78 -9.97 -10.54
CA GLN A 7 7.48 -9.99 -11.81
C GLN A 7 7.75 -11.43 -12.28
N ASP A 8 8.35 -12.27 -11.41
CA ASP A 8 8.59 -13.70 -11.70
C ASP A 8 7.28 -14.43 -12.07
N ALA A 9 6.18 -14.12 -11.36
CA ALA A 9 4.89 -14.75 -11.63
C ALA A 9 4.34 -14.36 -13.00
N LEU A 10 4.45 -13.09 -13.39
CA LEU A 10 4.01 -12.59 -14.69
C LEU A 10 4.91 -13.10 -15.82
N GLU A 11 6.23 -13.07 -15.66
CA GLU A 11 7.19 -13.56 -16.67
C GLU A 11 7.12 -15.07 -16.89
N SER A 12 6.57 -15.83 -15.92
CA SER A 12 6.36 -17.26 -16.06
C SER A 12 5.16 -17.65 -16.94
N LEU A 13 4.34 -16.67 -17.33
CA LEU A 13 3.15 -16.93 -18.16
C LEU A 13 3.51 -17.05 -19.64
N PRO A 14 2.80 -17.91 -20.39
CA PRO A 14 2.98 -18.02 -21.83
C PRO A 14 2.65 -16.69 -22.51
N GLY A 15 3.42 -16.31 -23.53
CA GLY A 15 3.20 -15.10 -24.32
C GLY A 15 3.66 -13.81 -23.64
N VAL A 16 4.13 -13.81 -22.39
CA VAL A 16 4.74 -12.64 -21.76
C VAL A 16 6.18 -12.50 -22.22
N VAL A 17 6.49 -11.36 -22.81
CA VAL A 17 7.85 -11.00 -23.29
C VAL A 17 8.67 -10.34 -22.19
N ARG A 18 8.02 -9.46 -21.42
CA ARG A 18 8.65 -8.70 -20.33
C ARG A 18 7.59 -8.22 -19.34
N ALA A 19 7.93 -8.25 -18.08
CA ALA A 19 7.16 -7.60 -17.02
C ALA A 19 8.08 -6.71 -16.17
N ASP A 20 7.72 -5.45 -16.01
CA ASP A 20 8.40 -4.49 -15.13
C ASP A 20 7.45 -4.12 -13.99
N VAL A 21 7.83 -4.42 -12.76
CA VAL A 21 6.99 -4.16 -11.58
C VAL A 21 7.62 -3.08 -10.71
N ASN A 22 6.93 -1.95 -10.60
CA ASN A 22 7.34 -0.84 -9.76
C ASN A 22 6.62 -0.88 -8.40
N TYR A 23 7.38 -1.16 -7.35
CA TYR A 23 6.86 -1.22 -5.98
C TYR A 23 6.42 0.13 -5.42
N ALA A 24 7.00 1.25 -5.89
CA ALA A 24 6.68 2.57 -5.37
C ALA A 24 5.35 3.12 -5.89
N THR A 25 5.01 2.78 -7.15
CA THR A 25 3.73 3.16 -7.77
C THR A 25 2.67 2.07 -7.66
N ASP A 26 3.04 0.86 -7.19
CA ASP A 26 2.20 -0.35 -7.18
C ASP A 26 1.67 -0.73 -8.58
N GLU A 27 2.50 -0.50 -9.62
CA GLU A 27 2.15 -0.76 -11.02
C GLU A 27 3.00 -1.86 -11.61
N ALA A 28 2.42 -2.62 -12.53
CA ALA A 28 3.09 -3.61 -13.35
C ALA A 28 2.85 -3.32 -14.83
N GLN A 29 3.93 -3.07 -15.58
CA GLN A 29 3.90 -2.95 -17.04
C GLN A 29 4.23 -4.30 -17.66
N VAL A 30 3.32 -4.85 -18.48
CA VAL A 30 3.49 -6.16 -19.10
C VAL A 30 3.43 -6.03 -20.61
N THR A 31 4.51 -6.46 -21.27
CA THR A 31 4.55 -6.61 -22.73
C THR A 31 4.28 -8.07 -23.07
N PHE A 32 3.21 -8.33 -23.80
CA PHE A 32 2.75 -9.69 -24.05
C PHE A 32 2.15 -9.88 -25.45
N ASN A 33 2.01 -11.16 -25.86
CA ASN A 33 1.32 -11.53 -27.09
C ASN A 33 -0.17 -11.79 -26.80
N PRO A 34 -1.10 -10.97 -27.34
CA PRO A 34 -2.54 -11.11 -27.05
C PRO A 34 -3.16 -12.43 -27.54
N ALA A 35 -2.44 -13.19 -28.41
CA ALA A 35 -2.91 -14.48 -28.88
C ALA A 35 -2.66 -15.63 -27.86
N GLU A 36 -1.81 -15.41 -26.85
CA GLU A 36 -1.37 -16.44 -25.91
C GLU A 36 -1.78 -16.15 -24.45
N SER A 37 -2.00 -14.90 -24.10
CA SER A 37 -2.40 -14.47 -22.75
C SER A 37 -3.37 -13.30 -22.80
N ASP A 38 -4.17 -13.18 -21.76
CA ASP A 38 -5.13 -12.11 -21.54
C ASP A 38 -4.95 -11.45 -20.15
N LEU A 39 -5.65 -10.34 -19.93
CA LEU A 39 -5.60 -9.60 -18.66
C LEU A 39 -6.06 -10.45 -17.46
N ASP A 40 -7.06 -11.31 -17.65
CA ASP A 40 -7.57 -12.15 -16.56
C ASP A 40 -6.50 -13.15 -16.10
N THR A 41 -5.70 -13.67 -17.02
CA THR A 41 -4.55 -14.55 -16.69
C THR A 41 -3.51 -13.82 -15.83
N PHE A 42 -3.26 -12.53 -16.09
CA PHE A 42 -2.35 -11.72 -15.27
C PHE A 42 -2.91 -11.47 -13.89
N TYR A 43 -4.19 -11.12 -13.78
CA TYR A 43 -4.85 -10.95 -12.49
C TYR A 43 -4.79 -12.23 -11.66
N ASP A 44 -5.08 -13.38 -12.27
CA ASP A 44 -4.99 -14.67 -11.60
C ASP A 44 -3.56 -15.00 -11.14
N ALA A 45 -2.55 -14.68 -11.94
CA ALA A 45 -1.15 -14.89 -11.56
C ALA A 45 -0.74 -14.03 -10.36
N ILE A 46 -1.14 -12.75 -10.34
CA ILE A 46 -0.87 -11.82 -9.24
C ILE A 46 -1.61 -12.27 -7.96
N GLU A 47 -2.88 -12.69 -8.07
CA GLU A 47 -3.64 -13.24 -6.93
C GLU A 47 -3.02 -14.53 -6.40
N ASN A 48 -2.50 -15.37 -7.28
CA ASN A 48 -1.81 -16.60 -6.92
C ASN A 48 -0.47 -16.32 -6.24
N ALA A 49 0.22 -15.25 -6.61
CA ALA A 49 1.42 -14.76 -5.95
C ALA A 49 1.14 -14.18 -4.54
N GLY A 50 -0.13 -13.99 -4.19
CA GLY A 50 -0.55 -13.51 -2.85
C GLY A 50 -0.90 -12.04 -2.79
N TYR A 51 -0.94 -11.36 -3.93
CA TYR A 51 -1.27 -9.94 -4.05
C TYR A 51 -2.69 -9.75 -4.57
N SER A 52 -3.25 -8.56 -4.40
CA SER A 52 -4.62 -8.23 -4.86
C SER A 52 -4.52 -7.19 -5.96
N PRO A 53 -4.65 -7.57 -7.25
CA PRO A 53 -4.63 -6.61 -8.34
C PRO A 53 -5.90 -5.76 -8.31
N VAL A 54 -5.79 -4.50 -8.71
CA VAL A 54 -6.93 -3.63 -8.99
C VAL A 54 -7.32 -3.88 -10.45
N ARG A 55 -8.53 -4.38 -10.66
CA ARG A 55 -9.07 -4.58 -12.01
C ARG A 55 -9.60 -3.23 -12.51
N GLU A 56 -9.07 -2.75 -13.61
CA GLU A 56 -9.68 -1.67 -14.36
C GLU A 56 -10.78 -2.28 -15.24
N GLU A 57 -12.02 -1.92 -14.98
CA GLU A 57 -13.08 -2.17 -15.96
C GLU A 57 -12.78 -1.24 -17.15
N SER A 58 -12.63 -1.84 -18.32
CA SER A 58 -12.34 -1.16 -19.58
C SER A 58 -13.46 -0.16 -19.91
N GLY A 59 -13.37 1.03 -19.34
CA GLY A 59 -14.19 2.18 -19.67
C GLY A 59 -13.34 3.17 -20.45
N ASP A 60 -13.77 3.56 -21.63
CA ASP A 60 -13.18 4.55 -22.51
C ASP A 60 -13.13 5.95 -21.86
N GLY A 61 -12.31 6.14 -20.82
CA GLY A 61 -12.16 7.43 -20.17
C GLY A 61 -10.99 7.44 -19.21
N ASP A 62 -9.93 8.17 -19.52
CA ASP A 62 -8.72 8.38 -18.70
C ASP A 62 -9.01 8.85 -17.25
N GLY A 63 -10.20 9.36 -16.95
CA GLY A 63 -10.58 9.88 -15.63
C GLY A 63 -11.15 8.83 -14.66
N ASP A 64 -11.78 7.76 -15.14
CA ASP A 64 -12.52 6.81 -14.28
C ASP A 64 -11.58 5.77 -13.64
N GLY A 65 -10.51 5.36 -14.31
CA GLY A 65 -9.53 4.42 -13.79
C GLY A 65 -8.72 5.00 -12.62
N GLU A 66 -8.39 6.27 -12.70
CA GLU A 66 -7.62 6.97 -11.70
C GLU A 66 -8.40 7.21 -10.40
N SER A 67 -9.68 7.57 -10.52
CA SER A 67 -10.58 7.72 -9.38
C SER A 67 -10.80 6.40 -8.63
N ALA A 68 -10.84 5.28 -9.35
CA ALA A 68 -10.97 3.93 -8.78
C ALA A 68 -9.69 3.51 -8.02
N ARG A 69 -8.50 3.84 -8.55
CA ARG A 69 -7.21 3.60 -7.87
C ARG A 69 -7.09 4.38 -6.57
N ASP A 70 -7.41 5.67 -6.59
CA ASP A 70 -7.39 6.52 -5.41
C ASP A 70 -8.41 6.06 -4.36
N ALA A 71 -9.59 5.63 -4.77
CA ALA A 71 -10.59 5.06 -3.88
C ALA A 71 -10.10 3.76 -3.23
N ALA A 72 -9.49 2.86 -3.99
CA ALA A 72 -8.92 1.61 -3.49
C ALA A 72 -7.78 1.86 -2.51
N ARG A 73 -6.86 2.78 -2.83
CA ARG A 73 -5.76 3.20 -1.95
C ARG A 73 -6.28 3.81 -0.65
N ASN A 74 -7.23 4.72 -0.73
CA ASN A 74 -7.83 5.34 0.45
C ASN A 74 -8.61 4.33 1.31
N ALA A 75 -9.23 3.32 0.70
CA ALA A 75 -9.88 2.22 1.41
C ALA A 75 -8.86 1.37 2.17
N GLU A 76 -7.71 1.05 1.57
CA GLU A 76 -6.65 0.28 2.22
C GLU A 76 -6.03 1.08 3.38
N ILE A 77 -5.71 2.36 3.21
CA ILE A 77 -5.20 3.23 4.28
C ILE A 77 -6.19 3.25 5.47
N ARG A 78 -7.49 3.42 5.21
CA ARG A 78 -8.52 3.42 6.27
C ARG A 78 -8.65 2.07 6.93
N LYS A 79 -8.52 0.98 6.20
CA LYS A 79 -8.55 -0.39 6.72
C LYS A 79 -7.36 -0.63 7.65
N GLN A 80 -6.14 -0.31 7.21
CA GLN A 80 -4.93 -0.45 8.01
C GLN A 80 -4.98 0.44 9.28
N LEU A 81 -5.48 1.66 9.16
CA LEU A 81 -5.68 2.55 10.31
C LEU A 81 -6.66 1.95 11.33
N ARG A 82 -7.80 1.40 10.87
CA ARG A 82 -8.79 0.78 11.77
C ARG A 82 -8.21 -0.44 12.49
N LEU A 83 -7.47 -1.29 11.78
CA LEU A 83 -6.80 -2.45 12.37
C LEU A 83 -5.73 -2.02 13.38
N THR A 84 -4.93 -1.00 13.05
CA THR A 84 -3.92 -0.45 13.96
C THR A 84 -4.57 0.13 15.23
N LEU A 85 -5.63 0.93 15.10
CA LEU A 85 -6.33 1.50 16.24
C LEU A 85 -6.98 0.43 17.11
N PHE A 86 -7.59 -0.59 16.50
CA PHE A 86 -8.15 -1.73 17.21
C PHE A 86 -7.08 -2.49 17.99
N GLY A 87 -5.96 -2.82 17.34
CA GLY A 87 -4.85 -3.51 17.97
C GLY A 87 -4.22 -2.66 19.09
N ALA A 88 -4.00 -1.37 18.84
CA ALA A 88 -3.44 -0.44 19.82
C ALA A 88 -4.34 -0.31 21.08
N ALA A 89 -5.65 -0.19 20.89
CA ALA A 89 -6.61 -0.07 22.00
C ALA A 89 -6.56 -1.27 22.95
N LEU A 90 -6.34 -2.48 22.42
CA LEU A 90 -6.24 -3.69 23.22
C LEU A 90 -4.82 -3.93 23.76
N SER A 91 -3.80 -3.48 23.06
CA SER A 91 -2.39 -3.71 23.43
C SER A 91 -1.80 -2.63 24.33
N ILE A 92 -2.34 -1.40 24.36
CA ILE A 92 -1.88 -0.34 25.26
C ILE A 92 -2.00 -0.74 26.73
N PRO A 93 -3.12 -1.31 27.22
CA PRO A 93 -3.21 -1.83 28.59
C PRO A 93 -2.17 -2.93 28.86
N MET A 94 -1.94 -3.83 27.90
CA MET A 94 -0.93 -4.90 28.03
C MET A 94 0.48 -4.33 28.11
N LEU A 95 0.79 -3.31 27.30
CA LEU A 95 2.07 -2.61 27.37
C LEU A 95 2.28 -1.91 28.71
N PHE A 96 1.24 -1.28 29.27
CA PHE A 96 1.30 -0.71 30.62
C PHE A 96 1.63 -1.78 31.66
N PHE A 97 1.00 -2.93 31.58
CA PHE A 97 1.27 -4.05 32.48
C PHE A 97 2.67 -4.62 32.32
N LEU A 98 3.17 -4.71 31.09
CA LEU A 98 4.54 -5.13 30.82
C LEU A 98 5.57 -4.17 31.43
N VAL A 99 5.36 -2.85 31.26
CA VAL A 99 6.24 -1.80 31.82
C VAL A 99 6.20 -1.83 33.34
N ASP A 100 5.01 -1.96 33.96
CA ASP A 100 4.89 -2.06 35.42
C ASP A 100 5.66 -3.27 35.96
N LYS A 101 5.52 -4.41 35.32
CA LYS A 101 6.23 -5.64 35.71
C LYS A 101 7.73 -5.54 35.55
N LEU A 102 8.20 -4.94 34.45
CA LEU A 102 9.63 -4.89 34.10
C LEU A 102 10.38 -3.76 34.82
N VAL A 103 9.77 -2.58 34.97
CA VAL A 103 10.43 -1.35 35.46
C VAL A 103 10.07 -1.07 36.91
N LEU A 104 8.80 -1.25 37.29
CA LEU A 104 8.28 -0.90 38.60
C LEU A 104 8.14 -2.10 39.56
N GLY A 105 8.50 -3.30 39.10
CA GLY A 105 8.47 -4.52 39.91
C GLY A 105 7.07 -5.03 40.23
N GLY A 106 6.05 -4.64 39.45
CA GLY A 106 4.65 -5.09 39.65
C GLY A 106 3.93 -4.36 40.77
N VAL A 107 4.22 -3.07 40.96
CA VAL A 107 3.64 -2.27 42.07
C VAL A 107 2.17 -1.91 41.82
N PHE A 108 1.81 -1.64 40.57
CA PHE A 108 0.46 -1.14 40.22
C PHE A 108 -0.47 -2.24 39.72
N VAL A 109 0.05 -3.37 39.24
CA VAL A 109 -0.75 -4.44 38.66
C VAL A 109 -0.94 -5.54 39.71
N PRO A 110 -2.15 -5.72 40.29
CA PRO A 110 -2.42 -6.78 41.26
C PRO A 110 -2.37 -8.16 40.55
N GLU A 111 -1.99 -9.19 41.30
CA GLU A 111 -1.98 -10.58 40.80
C GLU A 111 -3.36 -11.06 40.29
N THR A 112 -4.43 -10.37 40.75
CA THR A 112 -5.80 -10.62 40.32
C THR A 112 -6.52 -9.34 39.98
N ILE A 113 -7.12 -9.29 38.77
CA ILE A 113 -7.97 -8.19 38.31
C ILE A 113 -9.39 -8.74 38.18
N PHE A 114 -10.39 -8.07 38.79
CA PHE A 114 -11.78 -8.51 38.81
C PHE A 114 -11.97 -9.94 39.32
N GLY A 115 -11.09 -10.43 40.23
CA GLY A 115 -11.13 -11.78 40.76
C GLY A 115 -10.59 -12.88 39.82
N LEU A 116 -10.08 -12.50 38.66
CA LEU A 116 -9.41 -13.40 37.73
C LEU A 116 -7.89 -13.26 37.86
N ARG A 117 -7.16 -14.36 37.71
CA ARG A 117 -5.69 -14.33 37.61
C ARG A 117 -5.32 -13.48 36.40
N PHE A 118 -4.31 -12.64 36.56
CA PHE A 118 -3.85 -11.66 35.54
C PHE A 118 -3.70 -12.26 34.13
N GLY A 119 -3.19 -13.49 34.02
CA GLY A 119 -3.01 -14.18 32.73
C GLY A 119 -4.30 -14.36 31.91
N TRP A 120 -5.47 -14.48 32.56
CA TRP A 120 -6.76 -14.57 31.87
C TRP A 120 -7.16 -13.23 31.23
N VAL A 121 -6.77 -12.11 31.86
CA VAL A 121 -7.01 -10.78 31.31
C VAL A 121 -6.12 -10.56 30.09
N GLU A 122 -4.83 -10.92 30.17
CA GLU A 122 -3.91 -10.88 29.02
C GLU A 122 -4.40 -11.76 27.87
N PHE A 123 -4.84 -12.98 28.16
CA PHE A 123 -5.43 -13.89 27.18
C PHE A 123 -6.64 -13.28 26.48
N ALA A 124 -7.57 -12.68 27.25
CA ALA A 124 -8.77 -12.06 26.71
C ALA A 124 -8.48 -10.86 25.82
N LEU A 125 -7.43 -10.08 26.13
CA LEU A 125 -6.99 -8.93 25.32
C LEU A 125 -6.19 -9.37 24.10
N ALA A 126 -5.29 -10.34 24.22
CA ALA A 126 -4.43 -10.80 23.14
C ALA A 126 -5.18 -11.63 22.10
N THR A 127 -6.18 -12.42 22.49
CA THR A 127 -6.90 -13.30 21.56
C THR A 127 -7.56 -12.54 20.39
N PRO A 128 -8.33 -11.46 20.61
CA PRO A 128 -8.87 -10.67 19.51
C PRO A 128 -7.79 -10.09 18.60
N VAL A 129 -6.67 -9.63 19.16
CA VAL A 129 -5.54 -9.12 18.39
C VAL A 129 -4.95 -10.24 17.53
N GLN A 130 -4.69 -11.41 18.13
CA GLN A 130 -4.12 -12.56 17.43
C GLN A 130 -5.00 -13.05 16.29
N VAL A 131 -6.33 -13.06 16.48
CA VAL A 131 -7.28 -13.51 15.46
C VAL A 131 -7.47 -12.45 14.38
N VAL A 132 -7.74 -11.19 14.75
CA VAL A 132 -8.11 -10.14 13.77
C VAL A 132 -6.90 -9.64 13.00
N LEU A 133 -5.81 -9.27 13.70
CA LEU A 133 -4.59 -8.77 13.06
C LEU A 133 -3.75 -9.92 12.47
N GLY A 134 -3.78 -11.09 13.08
CA GLY A 134 -3.04 -12.27 12.63
C GLY A 134 -3.64 -12.91 11.36
N TRP A 135 -4.94 -12.75 11.11
CA TRP A 135 -5.63 -13.43 10.02
C TRP A 135 -5.02 -13.22 8.62
N PRO A 136 -4.67 -11.99 8.18
CA PRO A 136 -4.01 -11.77 6.91
C PRO A 136 -2.69 -12.54 6.79
N PHE A 137 -1.87 -12.53 7.85
CA PHE A 137 -0.59 -13.24 7.88
C PHE A 137 -0.78 -14.76 7.81
N TYR A 138 -1.77 -15.32 8.49
CA TYR A 138 -2.08 -16.76 8.40
C TYR A 138 -2.52 -17.17 7.01
N ARG A 139 -3.41 -16.38 6.39
CA ARG A 139 -3.89 -16.64 5.03
C ARG A 139 -2.75 -16.59 4.01
N ASN A 140 -1.91 -15.57 4.09
CA ASN A 140 -0.78 -15.38 3.19
C ASN A 140 0.30 -16.44 3.42
N SER A 141 0.59 -16.79 4.67
CA SER A 141 1.52 -17.88 5.02
C SER A 141 1.08 -19.22 4.46
N TYR A 142 -0.22 -19.53 4.55
CA TYR A 142 -0.76 -20.76 3.97
C TYR A 142 -0.56 -20.78 2.44
N LYS A 143 -0.86 -19.68 1.75
CA LYS A 143 -0.63 -19.57 0.31
C LYS A 143 0.85 -19.71 -0.03
N ALA A 144 1.73 -19.02 0.69
CA ALA A 144 3.17 -19.02 0.45
C ALA A 144 3.77 -20.43 0.63
N LEU A 145 3.43 -21.12 1.72
CA LEU A 145 4.00 -22.46 2.03
C LEU A 145 3.40 -23.57 1.18
N VAL A 146 2.07 -23.58 1.04
CA VAL A 146 1.37 -24.73 0.41
C VAL A 146 1.35 -24.59 -1.10
N ARG A 147 1.12 -23.38 -1.61
CA ARG A 147 0.95 -23.14 -3.05
C ARG A 147 2.28 -22.80 -3.73
N ASN A 148 3.04 -21.88 -3.14
CA ASN A 148 4.26 -21.36 -3.76
C ASN A 148 5.53 -22.06 -3.25
N ARG A 149 5.44 -22.90 -2.20
CA ARG A 149 6.56 -23.59 -1.54
C ARG A 149 7.74 -22.67 -1.21
N ARG A 150 7.45 -21.40 -0.93
CA ARG A 150 8.42 -20.37 -0.53
C ARG A 150 7.99 -19.79 0.82
N ALA A 151 8.93 -19.60 1.73
CA ALA A 151 8.69 -18.87 2.97
C ALA A 151 8.90 -17.37 2.69
N ASN A 152 7.95 -16.55 3.15
CA ASN A 152 8.01 -15.09 3.08
C ASN A 152 7.96 -14.49 4.49
N MET A 153 7.96 -13.16 4.59
CA MET A 153 7.87 -12.44 5.85
C MET A 153 6.59 -12.79 6.62
N ASP A 154 5.46 -13.00 5.95
CA ASP A 154 4.19 -13.36 6.59
C ASP A 154 4.29 -14.69 7.35
N VAL A 155 5.01 -15.67 6.78
CA VAL A 155 5.27 -16.97 7.44
C VAL A 155 6.05 -16.78 8.74
N LEU A 156 7.06 -15.92 8.73
CA LEU A 156 7.87 -15.64 9.91
C LEU A 156 7.04 -14.95 11.01
N ILE A 157 6.22 -13.97 10.62
CA ILE A 157 5.33 -13.26 11.53
C ILE A 157 4.28 -14.21 12.13
N ALA A 158 3.61 -15.00 11.29
CA ALA A 158 2.62 -15.98 11.72
C ALA A 158 3.22 -17.01 12.67
N LEU A 159 4.41 -17.53 12.37
CA LEU A 159 5.10 -18.50 13.21
C LEU A 159 5.51 -17.89 14.55
N GLY A 160 6.15 -16.71 14.53
CA GLY A 160 6.63 -16.04 15.74
C GLY A 160 5.52 -15.65 16.71
N SER A 161 4.48 -14.96 16.19
CA SER A 161 3.34 -14.54 17.02
C SER A 161 2.54 -15.74 17.55
N SER A 162 2.31 -16.77 16.71
CA SER A 162 1.59 -17.98 17.13
C SER A 162 2.36 -18.78 18.17
N THR A 163 3.68 -18.89 18.03
CA THR A 163 4.51 -19.62 19.00
C THR A 163 4.45 -18.95 20.36
N ALA A 164 4.60 -17.62 20.43
CA ALA A 164 4.50 -16.86 21.66
C ALA A 164 3.10 -16.99 22.29
N TYR A 165 2.05 -16.92 21.46
CA TYR A 165 0.67 -17.05 21.90
C TYR A 165 0.36 -18.46 22.43
N ILE A 166 0.67 -19.51 21.67
CA ILE A 166 0.39 -20.91 22.05
C ILE A 166 1.19 -21.31 23.30
N TYR A 167 2.45 -20.88 23.37
CA TYR A 167 3.27 -21.08 24.57
C TYR A 167 2.62 -20.43 25.80
N SER A 168 2.16 -19.19 25.67
CA SER A 168 1.49 -18.47 26.76
C SER A 168 0.17 -19.15 27.21
N VAL A 169 -0.60 -19.68 26.24
CA VAL A 169 -1.77 -20.51 26.53
C VAL A 169 -1.37 -21.75 27.33
N SER A 170 -0.30 -22.44 26.94
CA SER A 170 0.18 -23.62 27.65
C SER A 170 0.61 -23.31 29.10
N VAL A 171 1.22 -22.15 29.32
CA VAL A 171 1.59 -21.66 30.67
C VAL A 171 0.31 -21.30 31.47
N LEU A 172 -0.65 -20.63 30.84
CA LEU A 172 -1.92 -20.23 31.47
C LEU A 172 -2.71 -21.44 31.98
N PHE A 173 -2.71 -22.55 31.22
CA PHE A 173 -3.35 -23.83 31.63
C PHE A 173 -2.44 -24.71 32.48
N GLU A 174 -1.30 -24.20 32.95
CA GLU A 174 -0.36 -24.90 33.83
C GLU A 174 0.24 -26.20 33.22
N LEU A 175 0.20 -26.30 31.87
CA LEU A 175 0.81 -27.43 31.15
C LEU A 175 2.34 -27.35 31.11
N VAL A 176 2.87 -26.12 31.14
CA VAL A 176 4.29 -25.82 31.11
C VAL A 176 4.57 -24.75 32.17
N ALA A 177 5.67 -24.90 32.91
CA ALA A 177 6.15 -23.83 33.80
C ALA A 177 6.89 -22.74 33.01
N GLY A 178 6.58 -21.48 33.28
CA GLY A 178 7.23 -20.36 32.60
C GLY A 178 6.49 -19.05 32.75
N SER A 179 6.93 -18.05 31.96
CA SER A 179 6.27 -16.74 31.88
C SER A 179 5.38 -16.68 30.64
N MET A 180 4.27 -15.96 30.75
CA MET A 180 3.39 -15.71 29.60
C MET A 180 3.94 -14.55 28.77
N TYR A 181 3.74 -14.60 27.43
CA TYR A 181 4.18 -13.65 26.41
C TYR A 181 3.03 -13.23 25.50
N PHE A 182 1.80 -13.12 26.07
CA PHE A 182 0.64 -12.65 25.33
C PHE A 182 0.82 -11.23 24.81
N ASP A 183 1.42 -10.37 25.63
CA ASP A 183 1.80 -9.01 25.30
C ASP A 183 2.75 -8.96 24.09
N THR A 184 3.80 -9.77 24.11
CA THR A 184 4.77 -9.87 23.02
C THR A 184 4.13 -10.31 21.71
N ALA A 185 3.29 -11.35 21.74
CA ALA A 185 2.56 -11.83 20.57
C ALA A 185 1.65 -10.74 19.98
N ALA A 186 0.90 -10.02 20.83
CA ALA A 186 0.03 -8.94 20.41
C ALA A 186 0.81 -7.74 19.84
N LEU A 187 1.88 -7.31 20.53
CA LEU A 187 2.69 -6.17 20.12
C LEU A 187 3.40 -6.41 18.77
N ILE A 188 3.88 -7.61 18.48
CA ILE A 188 4.43 -7.95 17.17
C ILE A 188 3.41 -7.64 16.07
N LEU A 189 2.18 -8.12 16.20
CA LEU A 189 1.13 -7.92 15.20
C LEU A 189 0.72 -6.45 15.08
N VAL A 190 0.63 -5.73 16.19
CA VAL A 190 0.28 -4.30 16.21
C VAL A 190 1.36 -3.46 15.54
N PHE A 191 2.63 -3.68 15.86
CA PHE A 191 3.73 -2.92 15.25
C PHE A 191 3.86 -3.18 13.75
N ILE A 192 3.66 -4.41 13.31
CA ILE A 192 3.68 -4.74 11.88
C ILE A 192 2.49 -4.09 11.17
N THR A 193 1.29 -4.15 11.77
CA THR A 193 0.11 -3.49 11.19
C THR A 193 0.27 -1.96 11.14
N LEU A 194 0.90 -1.37 12.17
CA LEU A 194 1.28 0.04 12.15
C LEU A 194 2.30 0.34 11.03
N GLY A 195 3.28 -0.53 10.84
CA GLY A 195 4.25 -0.43 9.74
C GLY A 195 3.55 -0.42 8.38
N ASN A 196 2.62 -1.35 8.15
CA ASN A 196 1.82 -1.42 6.92
C ASN A 196 0.96 -0.16 6.70
N TYR A 197 0.39 0.40 7.78
CA TYR A 197 -0.32 1.68 7.70
C TYR A 197 0.58 2.83 7.28
N LEU A 198 1.77 2.96 7.90
CA LEU A 198 2.73 4.01 7.56
C LEU A 198 3.24 3.87 6.12
N GLU A 199 3.49 2.64 5.68
CA GLU A 199 3.88 2.34 4.31
C GLU A 199 2.80 2.76 3.30
N ALA A 200 1.55 2.31 3.51
CA ALA A 200 0.43 2.66 2.64
C ALA A 200 0.21 4.17 2.56
N ARG A 201 0.36 4.88 3.69
CA ARG A 201 0.27 6.33 3.74
C ARG A 201 1.40 7.03 2.99
N SER A 202 2.64 6.56 3.15
CA SER A 202 3.81 7.15 2.50
C SER A 202 3.77 6.96 0.98
N LYS A 203 3.36 5.78 0.50
CA LYS A 203 3.14 5.51 -0.93
C LYS A 203 2.06 6.43 -1.51
N GLY A 204 0.97 6.67 -0.77
CA GLY A 204 -0.07 7.60 -1.18
C GLY A 204 0.42 9.03 -1.40
N GLN A 205 1.24 9.54 -0.49
CA GLN A 205 1.80 10.89 -0.59
C GLN A 205 2.79 11.03 -1.76
N ALA A 206 3.62 10.02 -1.99
CA ALA A 206 4.56 10.03 -3.11
C ALA A 206 3.83 10.01 -4.47
N GLY A 207 2.79 9.20 -4.61
CA GLY A 207 1.96 9.15 -5.81
C GLY A 207 1.24 10.46 -6.08
N GLU A 208 0.68 11.11 -5.05
CA GLU A 208 0.03 12.42 -5.18
C GLU A 208 1.00 13.52 -5.62
N ALA A 209 2.24 13.52 -5.11
CA ALA A 209 3.25 14.48 -5.51
C ALA A 209 3.67 14.31 -6.98
N LEU A 210 3.86 13.07 -7.42
CA LEU A 210 4.18 12.75 -8.81
C LEU A 210 3.03 13.16 -9.75
N ARG A 211 1.79 12.87 -9.35
CA ARG A 211 0.59 13.26 -10.11
C ARG A 211 0.49 14.77 -10.28
N LYS A 212 0.69 15.55 -9.21
CA LYS A 212 0.69 17.02 -9.32
C LYS A 212 1.71 17.53 -10.33
N LEU A 213 2.83 16.84 -10.50
CA LEU A 213 3.81 17.19 -11.54
C LEU A 213 3.29 16.87 -12.94
N LEU A 214 2.64 15.70 -13.13
CA LEU A 214 2.03 15.33 -14.42
C LEU A 214 0.84 16.22 -14.77
N GLU A 215 -0.03 16.57 -13.80
CA GLU A 215 -1.13 17.52 -13.99
C GLU A 215 -0.67 18.95 -14.36
N MET A 216 0.62 19.24 -14.22
CA MET A 216 1.20 20.52 -14.65
C MET A 216 1.52 20.54 -16.14
N GLU A 217 1.63 19.40 -16.78
CA GLU A 217 1.74 19.33 -18.23
C GLU A 217 0.45 19.83 -18.88
N ALA A 218 0.57 20.62 -19.93
CA ALA A 218 -0.58 21.08 -20.69
C ALA A 218 -0.97 19.97 -21.70
N GLU A 219 -2.24 19.63 -21.75
CA GLU A 219 -2.76 18.61 -22.67
C GLU A 219 -3.02 19.19 -24.06
N THR A 220 -3.35 20.49 -24.12
CA THR A 220 -3.70 21.20 -25.36
C THR A 220 -2.89 22.50 -25.49
N ALA A 221 -2.79 22.98 -26.71
CA ALA A 221 -2.21 24.27 -27.05
C ALA A 221 -3.17 25.06 -27.97
N THR A 222 -3.26 26.38 -27.78
CA THR A 222 -3.96 27.24 -28.72
C THR A 222 -2.99 27.68 -29.82
N VAL A 223 -3.10 27.07 -30.99
CA VAL A 223 -2.28 27.43 -32.19
C VAL A 223 -2.96 28.56 -32.94
N VAL A 224 -2.15 29.49 -33.49
CA VAL A 224 -2.62 30.64 -34.26
C VAL A 224 -2.09 30.52 -35.71
N ASP A 225 -3.00 30.42 -36.66
CA ASP A 225 -2.65 30.33 -38.07
C ASP A 225 -2.16 31.69 -38.65
N GLU A 226 -1.74 31.70 -39.94
CA GLU A 226 -1.28 32.91 -40.65
C GLU A 226 -2.38 33.96 -40.81
N ASP A 227 -3.65 33.56 -40.78
CA ASP A 227 -4.83 34.43 -40.89
C ASP A 227 -5.28 34.97 -39.53
N GLY A 228 -4.67 34.51 -38.41
CA GLY A 228 -4.96 34.94 -37.06
C GLY A 228 -6.14 34.17 -36.40
N ASN A 229 -6.56 33.07 -36.98
CA ASN A 229 -7.55 32.21 -36.33
C ASN A 229 -6.87 31.37 -35.24
N GLU A 230 -7.60 31.19 -34.14
CA GLU A 230 -7.16 30.42 -33.00
C GLU A 230 -7.82 29.04 -33.01
N GLU A 231 -7.03 27.98 -32.92
CA GLU A 231 -7.51 26.59 -32.83
C GLU A 231 -6.84 25.91 -31.66
N GLU A 232 -7.65 25.21 -30.83
CA GLU A 232 -7.16 24.41 -29.73
C GLU A 232 -6.86 23.00 -30.26
N VAL A 233 -5.59 22.59 -30.16
CA VAL A 233 -5.09 21.30 -30.65
C VAL A 233 -4.43 20.53 -29.52
N PRO A 234 -4.47 19.19 -29.57
CA PRO A 234 -3.66 18.35 -28.66
C PRO A 234 -2.16 18.71 -28.80
N LEU A 235 -1.44 18.69 -27.67
CA LEU A 235 -0.01 19.04 -27.67
C LEU A 235 0.82 18.18 -28.62
N GLU A 236 0.41 16.92 -28.83
CA GLU A 236 1.07 15.99 -29.77
C GLU A 236 0.99 16.42 -31.23
N GLU A 237 0.06 17.28 -31.60
CA GLU A 237 -0.13 17.80 -32.96
C GLU A 237 0.68 19.09 -33.21
N VAL A 238 1.22 19.71 -32.15
CA VAL A 238 2.01 20.94 -32.26
C VAL A 238 3.38 20.66 -32.88
N ALA A 239 3.71 21.37 -33.95
CA ALA A 239 4.96 21.23 -34.66
C ALA A 239 5.94 22.39 -34.41
N VAL A 240 7.22 22.14 -34.64
CA VAL A 240 8.26 23.18 -34.53
C VAL A 240 8.02 24.26 -35.56
N GLY A 241 7.82 25.48 -35.10
CA GLY A 241 7.53 26.65 -35.92
C GLY A 241 6.10 27.17 -35.79
N ASP A 242 5.22 26.43 -35.14
CA ASP A 242 3.87 26.89 -34.85
C ASP A 242 3.86 28.06 -33.86
N ARG A 243 2.90 28.96 -34.07
CA ARG A 243 2.69 30.10 -33.18
C ARG A 243 1.59 29.77 -32.23
N MET A 244 1.88 29.82 -30.92
CA MET A 244 0.92 29.51 -29.87
C MET A 244 0.54 30.78 -29.10
N LYS A 245 -0.70 30.87 -28.72
CA LYS A 245 -1.21 31.93 -27.86
C LYS A 245 -1.43 31.39 -26.43
N VAL A 246 -0.78 32.06 -25.48
CA VAL A 246 -0.94 31.78 -24.04
C VAL A 246 -1.58 33.00 -23.39
N ARG A 247 -2.72 32.79 -22.73
CA ARG A 247 -3.43 33.86 -22.01
C ARG A 247 -3.00 33.93 -20.56
N PRO A 248 -3.21 35.07 -19.89
CA PRO A 248 -2.93 35.22 -18.46
C PRO A 248 -3.65 34.11 -17.64
N GLY A 249 -2.88 33.35 -16.84
CA GLY A 249 -3.37 32.24 -16.03
C GLY A 249 -3.37 30.88 -16.74
N GLU A 250 -3.05 30.83 -18.03
CA GLU A 250 -2.85 29.55 -18.76
C GLU A 250 -1.44 29.01 -18.58
N LYS A 251 -1.28 27.69 -18.73
CA LYS A 251 0.02 27.04 -18.76
C LYS A 251 0.70 27.28 -20.10
N ILE A 252 2.03 27.44 -20.10
CA ILE A 252 2.82 27.42 -21.31
C ILE A 252 2.97 25.98 -21.76
N PRO A 253 2.41 25.59 -22.96
CA PRO A 253 2.24 24.18 -23.29
C PRO A 253 3.55 23.46 -23.67
N THR A 254 4.53 24.16 -24.24
CA THR A 254 5.82 23.57 -24.61
C THR A 254 6.90 24.66 -24.69
N ASP A 255 8.15 24.25 -24.86
CA ASP A 255 9.28 25.16 -25.04
C ASP A 255 9.08 26.04 -26.26
N GLY A 256 9.41 27.32 -26.13
CA GLY A 256 9.24 28.26 -27.24
C GLY A 256 9.99 29.59 -27.03
N VAL A 257 9.88 30.45 -28.01
CA VAL A 257 10.44 31.80 -27.99
C VAL A 257 9.30 32.81 -28.05
N VAL A 258 9.29 33.77 -27.13
CA VAL A 258 8.27 34.84 -27.12
C VAL A 258 8.49 35.73 -28.37
N VAL A 259 7.51 35.78 -29.25
CA VAL A 259 7.53 36.56 -30.47
C VAL A 259 6.74 37.87 -30.31
N ASP A 260 5.78 37.91 -29.45
CA ASP A 260 4.96 39.09 -29.18
C ASP A 260 4.37 39.03 -27.75
N GLY A 261 4.19 40.17 -27.08
CA GLY A 261 3.64 40.29 -25.77
C GLY A 261 4.65 40.26 -24.62
N GLU A 262 4.16 40.59 -23.40
CA GLU A 262 4.95 40.61 -22.17
C GLU A 262 4.06 40.21 -21.01
N SER A 263 4.51 39.25 -20.21
CA SER A 263 3.81 38.80 -19.00
C SER A 263 4.77 38.25 -17.95
N ALA A 264 4.32 38.20 -16.69
CA ALA A 264 5.04 37.48 -15.64
C ALA A 264 4.72 35.97 -15.74
N VAL A 265 5.75 35.15 -15.61
CA VAL A 265 5.64 33.68 -15.60
C VAL A 265 6.01 33.18 -14.22
N ASP A 266 5.18 32.28 -13.66
CA ASP A 266 5.47 31.58 -12.42
C ASP A 266 6.32 30.33 -12.74
N GLU A 267 7.62 30.42 -12.43
CA GLU A 267 8.59 29.34 -12.61
C GLU A 267 8.92 28.63 -11.29
N SER A 268 8.19 28.90 -10.21
CA SER A 268 8.47 28.39 -8.85
C SER A 268 8.49 26.86 -8.76
N MET A 269 7.97 26.17 -9.78
CA MET A 269 7.91 24.72 -9.83
C MET A 269 9.17 24.07 -10.44
N VAL A 270 9.98 24.85 -11.18
CA VAL A 270 11.18 24.37 -11.90
C VAL A 270 12.48 24.94 -11.29
N THR A 271 12.39 25.99 -10.53
CA THR A 271 13.48 26.68 -9.83
C THR A 271 13.21 26.79 -8.33
#